data_e684b8da59c349e229ae6182faf616fe
#
_entry.id   e684b8da59c349e229ae6182faf616fe
#
_cell.length_a   1.000
_cell.length_b   1.000
_cell.length_c   1.000
_cell.angle_alpha   90.00
_cell.angle_beta   90.00
_cell.angle_gamma   90.00
#
_symmetry.space_group_name_H-M   'P 1'
#
loop_
_entity.id
_entity.type
_entity.pdbx_description
1 polymer ?
#
loop_
_entity_poly.entity_id
_entity_poly.type
_entity_poly.pdbx_seq_one_letter_code
_entity_poly.pdbx_strand_id
1 'polypeptide(L)'
;MPTVSLAEVSPAIALGPLDGRYRKDTADLVDHLSEAALNRNRIRVEVEWFIHLAQNSVIPGVRRLTDDEVTGLRAFAEGFDAETIATLAAHEAVTVHDVKAVEYTIKDALVEIGADDLSELVHFCCTSEDINNL
;
A
#
# COMPACT_ATOMS: atom_id res chain seq x y z
N MET A 1 21.30 -18.75 -6.03
CA MET A 1 21.37 -17.92 -7.23
C MET A 1 21.48 -16.47 -6.78
N PRO A 2 22.36 -15.63 -7.35
CA PRO A 2 22.37 -14.22 -7.00
C PRO A 2 21.03 -13.61 -7.39
N THR A 3 20.39 -12.94 -6.44
CA THR A 3 19.17 -12.14 -6.71
C THR A 3 19.62 -10.90 -7.48
N VAL A 4 19.25 -10.83 -8.75
CA VAL A 4 19.47 -9.62 -9.58
C VAL A 4 18.45 -8.57 -9.12
N SER A 5 18.93 -7.41 -8.69
CA SER A 5 18.07 -6.27 -8.36
C SER A 5 17.26 -5.87 -9.59
N LEU A 6 15.99 -5.49 -9.43
CA LEU A 6 15.18 -4.96 -10.53
C LEU A 6 15.80 -3.73 -11.17
N ALA A 7 16.58 -2.94 -10.40
CA ALA A 7 17.36 -1.83 -10.91
C ALA A 7 18.53 -2.27 -11.84
N GLU A 8 18.94 -3.53 -11.75
CA GLU A 8 20.06 -4.10 -12.51
C GLU A 8 19.60 -4.97 -13.69
N VAL A 9 18.28 -5.18 -13.84
CA VAL A 9 17.73 -5.95 -14.98
C VAL A 9 18.03 -5.20 -16.28
N SER A 10 18.91 -5.77 -17.09
CA SER A 10 19.18 -5.27 -18.43
C SER A 10 18.11 -5.76 -19.42
N PRO A 11 17.89 -5.05 -20.53
CA PRO A 11 16.97 -5.49 -21.58
C PRO A 11 17.23 -6.92 -22.09
N ALA A 12 18.47 -7.39 -22.01
CA ALA A 12 18.87 -8.71 -22.49
C ALA A 12 18.39 -9.87 -21.60
N ILE A 13 18.11 -9.63 -20.32
CA ILE A 13 17.66 -10.66 -19.35
C ILE A 13 16.24 -10.44 -18.86
N ALA A 14 15.52 -9.48 -19.39
CA ALA A 14 14.14 -9.22 -19.07
C ALA A 14 13.24 -10.34 -19.63
N LEU A 15 12.19 -10.69 -18.88
CA LEU A 15 11.26 -11.77 -19.28
C LEU A 15 10.30 -11.36 -20.39
N GLY A 16 10.06 -10.06 -20.55
CA GLY A 16 9.13 -9.52 -21.54
C GLY A 16 9.69 -8.31 -22.30
N PRO A 17 9.12 -7.99 -23.46
CA PRO A 17 9.58 -6.86 -24.27
C PRO A 17 9.37 -5.51 -23.57
N LEU A 18 8.35 -5.37 -22.72
CA LEU A 18 8.08 -4.12 -21.96
C LEU A 18 9.17 -3.85 -20.92
N ASP A 19 9.63 -4.89 -20.22
CA ASP A 19 10.74 -4.77 -19.25
C ASP A 19 12.12 -4.77 -19.90
N GLY A 20 12.19 -5.17 -21.18
CA GLY A 20 13.40 -5.27 -21.97
C GLY A 20 13.55 -4.13 -22.97
N ARG A 21 13.33 -4.46 -24.25
CA ARG A 21 13.57 -3.57 -25.40
C ARG A 21 12.84 -2.24 -25.29
N TYR A 22 11.59 -2.25 -24.82
CA TYR A 22 10.70 -1.10 -24.79
C TYR A 22 10.61 -0.43 -23.41
N ARG A 23 11.46 -0.81 -22.45
CA ARG A 23 11.43 -0.25 -21.09
C ARG A 23 11.47 1.27 -21.04
N LYS A 24 12.26 1.89 -21.95
CA LYS A 24 12.36 3.36 -22.00
C LYS A 24 11.07 4.01 -22.51
N ASP A 25 10.39 3.33 -23.43
CA ASP A 25 9.18 3.85 -24.07
C ASP A 25 7.95 3.66 -23.19
N THR A 26 8.05 2.80 -22.18
CA THR A 26 6.96 2.49 -21.22
C THR A 26 7.24 2.99 -19.81
N ALA A 27 8.33 3.74 -19.60
CA ALA A 27 8.74 4.20 -18.27
C ALA A 27 7.64 4.99 -17.53
N ASP A 28 6.91 5.84 -18.26
CA ASP A 28 5.83 6.66 -17.71
C ASP A 28 4.63 5.81 -17.20
N LEU A 29 4.51 4.56 -17.65
CA LEU A 29 3.46 3.64 -17.21
C LEU A 29 3.76 3.00 -15.86
N VAL A 30 4.99 3.04 -15.38
CA VAL A 30 5.41 2.41 -14.12
C VAL A 30 4.59 2.97 -12.95
N ASP A 31 4.34 4.27 -12.93
CA ASP A 31 3.55 4.93 -11.88
C ASP A 31 2.05 4.60 -11.91
N HIS A 32 1.60 3.90 -12.94
CA HIS A 32 0.20 3.56 -13.11
C HIS A 32 -0.08 2.05 -13.14
N LEU A 33 0.83 1.27 -13.74
CA LEU A 33 0.58 -0.13 -14.07
C LEU A 33 1.54 -1.10 -13.37
N SER A 34 2.50 -0.61 -12.58
CA SER A 34 3.37 -1.49 -11.81
C SER A 34 2.67 -2.02 -10.56
N GLU A 35 3.19 -3.11 -10.00
CA GLU A 35 2.74 -3.63 -8.72
C GLU A 35 2.94 -2.61 -7.58
N ALA A 36 4.00 -1.82 -7.62
CA ALA A 36 4.21 -0.73 -6.69
C ALA A 36 3.10 0.34 -6.80
N ALA A 37 2.67 0.69 -8.00
CA ALA A 37 1.55 1.60 -8.23
C ALA A 37 0.22 1.03 -7.73
N LEU A 38 -0.02 -0.27 -7.95
CA LEU A 38 -1.20 -0.96 -7.41
C LEU A 38 -1.20 -0.91 -5.87
N ASN A 39 -0.10 -1.26 -5.22
CA ASN A 39 -0.02 -1.25 -3.76
C ASN A 39 -0.13 0.16 -3.16
N ARG A 40 0.43 1.17 -3.81
CA ARG A 40 0.23 2.57 -3.44
C ARG A 40 -1.26 2.96 -3.47
N ASN A 41 -1.97 2.56 -4.50
CA ASN A 41 -3.39 2.86 -4.64
C ASN A 41 -4.23 2.07 -3.62
N ARG A 42 -3.89 0.81 -3.35
CA ARG A 42 -4.51 0.00 -2.30
C ARG A 42 -4.39 0.70 -0.93
N ILE A 43 -3.20 1.16 -0.56
CA ILE A 43 -2.97 1.93 0.68
C ILE A 43 -3.86 3.18 0.71
N ARG A 44 -3.95 3.92 -0.39
CA ARG A 44 -4.80 5.14 -0.44
C ARG A 44 -6.27 4.83 -0.21
N VAL A 45 -6.80 3.79 -0.83
CA VAL A 45 -8.20 3.39 -0.64
C VAL A 45 -8.46 2.94 0.79
N GLU A 46 -7.60 2.09 1.34
CA GLU A 46 -7.71 1.61 2.73
C GLU A 46 -7.63 2.75 3.75
N VAL A 47 -6.70 3.68 3.57
CA VAL A 47 -6.53 4.83 4.45
C VAL A 47 -7.76 5.75 4.39
N GLU A 48 -8.28 6.07 3.21
CA GLU A 48 -9.47 6.91 3.11
C GLU A 48 -10.72 6.20 3.64
N TRP A 49 -10.84 4.89 3.44
CA TRP A 49 -11.91 4.09 4.03
C TRP A 49 -11.83 4.06 5.55
N PHE A 50 -10.65 3.84 6.11
CA PHE A 50 -10.39 3.90 7.55
C PHE A 50 -10.79 5.26 8.14
N ILE A 51 -10.33 6.35 7.53
CA ILE A 51 -10.70 7.72 7.93
C ILE A 51 -12.22 7.90 7.86
N HIS A 52 -12.86 7.43 6.80
CA HIS A 52 -14.32 7.52 6.64
C HIS A 52 -15.05 6.82 7.78
N LEU A 53 -14.67 5.60 8.13
CA LEU A 53 -15.29 4.84 9.22
C LEU A 53 -15.19 5.55 10.56
N ALA A 54 -13.99 6.06 10.90
CA ALA A 54 -13.75 6.73 12.17
C ALA A 54 -14.43 8.11 12.23
N GLN A 55 -14.39 8.91 11.16
CA GLN A 55 -14.88 10.28 11.18
C GLN A 55 -16.41 10.41 11.09
N ASN A 56 -17.08 9.43 10.51
CA ASN A 56 -18.53 9.49 10.32
C ASN A 56 -19.34 8.72 11.35
N SER A 57 -18.69 8.23 12.43
CA SER A 57 -19.34 7.47 13.49
C SER A 57 -20.18 6.29 12.97
N VAL A 58 -19.66 5.65 11.93
CA VAL A 58 -20.32 4.50 11.27
C VAL A 58 -20.43 3.34 12.23
N ILE A 59 -19.46 3.17 13.11
CA ILE A 59 -19.39 2.08 14.08
C ILE A 59 -19.60 2.65 15.49
N PRO A 60 -20.64 2.24 16.21
CA PRO A 60 -20.89 2.70 17.58
C PRO A 60 -19.71 2.43 18.53
N GLY A 61 -19.30 3.42 19.30
CA GLY A 61 -18.24 3.31 20.28
C GLY A 61 -16.83 3.51 19.75
N VAL A 62 -16.66 3.67 18.43
CA VAL A 62 -15.38 4.06 17.81
C VAL A 62 -15.17 5.57 17.99
N ARG A 63 -14.01 5.95 18.52
CA ARG A 63 -13.63 7.37 18.61
C ARG A 63 -13.34 7.95 17.23
N ARG A 64 -13.47 9.25 17.11
CA ARG A 64 -13.00 9.97 15.93
C ARG A 64 -11.48 10.11 15.95
N LEU A 65 -10.89 10.16 14.78
CA LEU A 65 -9.50 10.57 14.60
C LEU A 65 -9.36 12.09 14.89
N THR A 66 -8.23 12.48 15.42
CA THR A 66 -7.82 13.88 15.49
C THR A 66 -7.39 14.38 14.09
N ASP A 67 -7.32 15.70 13.92
CA ASP A 67 -6.87 16.28 12.66
C ASP A 67 -5.40 15.92 12.35
N ASP A 68 -4.57 15.80 13.40
CA ASP A 68 -3.17 15.39 13.26
C ASP A 68 -3.06 13.91 12.81
N GLU A 69 -3.87 13.00 13.36
CA GLU A 69 -3.91 11.60 12.94
C GLU A 69 -4.39 11.46 11.48
N VAL A 70 -5.42 12.21 11.08
CA VAL A 70 -5.89 12.23 9.67
C VAL A 70 -4.79 12.76 8.74
N THR A 71 -4.11 13.82 9.14
CA THR A 71 -3.01 14.40 8.37
C THR A 71 -1.85 13.42 8.25
N GLY A 72 -1.47 12.76 9.34
CA GLY A 72 -0.42 11.74 9.36
C GLY A 72 -0.73 10.56 8.45
N LEU A 73 -1.96 10.04 8.50
CA LEU A 73 -2.41 8.93 7.64
C LEU A 73 -2.35 9.29 6.15
N ARG A 74 -2.80 10.48 5.78
CA ARG A 74 -2.72 10.94 4.38
C ARG A 74 -1.29 11.17 3.94
N ALA A 75 -0.45 11.74 4.81
CA ALA A 75 0.97 11.91 4.52
C ALA A 75 1.67 10.56 4.31
N PHE A 76 1.35 9.54 5.12
CA PHE A 76 1.83 8.17 4.92
C PHE A 76 1.42 7.62 3.55
N ALA A 77 0.13 7.72 3.19
CA ALA A 77 -0.37 7.21 1.91
C ALA A 77 0.22 7.94 0.69
N GLU A 78 0.51 9.24 0.82
CA GLU A 78 1.14 10.05 -0.22
C GLU A 78 2.66 9.83 -0.29
N GLY A 79 3.29 9.51 0.84
CA GLY A 79 4.73 9.31 0.97
C GLY A 79 5.22 7.91 0.55
N PHE A 80 4.43 7.15 -0.22
CA PHE A 80 4.76 5.81 -0.67
C PHE A 80 6.11 5.77 -1.40
N ASP A 81 7.07 5.04 -0.86
CA ASP A 81 8.45 5.00 -1.31
C ASP A 81 9.07 3.59 -1.28
N ALA A 82 10.38 3.50 -1.45
CA ALA A 82 11.12 2.24 -1.44
C ALA A 82 11.09 1.54 -0.07
N GLU A 83 10.99 2.27 1.03
CA GLU A 83 10.87 1.70 2.38
C GLU A 83 9.50 1.07 2.57
N THR A 84 8.45 1.74 2.13
CA THR A 84 7.08 1.19 2.13
C THR A 84 6.99 -0.09 1.29
N ILE A 85 7.64 -0.13 0.11
CA ILE A 85 7.71 -1.33 -0.73
C ILE A 85 8.42 -2.47 0.01
N ALA A 86 9.52 -2.19 0.70
CA ALA A 86 10.24 -3.20 1.46
C ALA A 86 9.42 -3.74 2.65
N THR A 87 8.68 -2.88 3.34
CA THR A 87 7.77 -3.27 4.44
C THR A 87 6.64 -4.17 3.93
N LEU A 88 6.01 -3.80 2.82
CA LEU A 88 5.00 -4.64 2.17
C LEU A 88 5.55 -6.03 1.83
N ALA A 89 6.73 -6.09 1.21
CA ALA A 89 7.36 -7.35 0.84
C ALA A 89 7.69 -8.22 2.08
N ALA A 90 8.10 -7.60 3.19
CA ALA A 90 8.37 -8.30 4.44
C ALA A 90 7.09 -8.89 5.04
N HIS A 91 5.99 -8.15 5.06
CA HIS A 91 4.69 -8.65 5.51
C HIS A 91 4.16 -9.76 4.59
N GLU A 92 4.26 -9.58 3.28
CA GLU A 92 3.79 -10.58 2.32
C GLU A 92 4.57 -11.90 2.43
N ALA A 93 5.86 -11.86 2.68
CA ALA A 93 6.68 -13.06 2.89
C ALA A 93 6.19 -13.92 4.07
N VAL A 94 5.52 -13.31 5.06
CA VAL A 94 4.96 -14.01 6.23
C VAL A 94 3.51 -14.41 6.00
N THR A 95 2.71 -13.50 5.48
CA THR A 95 1.27 -13.69 5.32
C THR A 95 0.89 -14.54 4.11
N VAL A 96 1.79 -14.58 3.11
CA VAL A 96 1.54 -15.19 1.78
C VAL A 96 0.23 -14.64 1.15
N HIS A 97 -0.02 -13.34 1.41
CA HIS A 97 -1.24 -12.67 0.96
C HIS A 97 -0.99 -11.16 0.79
N ASP A 98 -1.11 -10.67 -0.43
CA ASP A 98 -0.77 -9.31 -0.84
C ASP A 98 -1.63 -8.22 -0.16
N VAL A 99 -2.96 -8.34 -0.16
CA VAL A 99 -3.83 -7.36 0.51
C VAL A 99 -3.64 -7.39 2.03
N LYS A 100 -3.36 -8.57 2.61
CA LYS A 100 -3.04 -8.68 4.05
C LYS A 100 -1.72 -7.97 4.39
N ALA A 101 -0.75 -7.98 3.49
CA ALA A 101 0.48 -7.20 3.65
C ALA A 101 0.19 -5.69 3.68
N VAL A 102 -0.72 -5.21 2.84
CA VAL A 102 -1.20 -3.81 2.87
C VAL A 102 -1.83 -3.47 4.21
N GLU A 103 -2.72 -4.31 4.74
CA GLU A 103 -3.33 -4.10 6.06
C GLU A 103 -2.28 -3.96 7.17
N TYR A 104 -1.28 -4.85 7.22
CA TYR A 104 -0.23 -4.80 8.25
C TYR A 104 0.66 -3.57 8.09
N THR A 105 0.99 -3.18 6.87
CA THR A 105 1.76 -1.96 6.60
C THR A 105 1.01 -0.71 7.10
N ILE A 106 -0.30 -0.65 6.95
CA ILE A 106 -1.13 0.44 7.50
C ILE A 106 -1.17 0.37 9.03
N LYS A 107 -1.27 -0.83 9.63
CA LYS A 107 -1.23 -1.01 11.08
C LYS A 107 0.10 -0.53 11.68
N ASP A 108 1.22 -0.78 11.02
CA ASP A 108 2.52 -0.24 11.43
C ASP A 108 2.52 1.30 11.42
N ALA A 109 1.99 1.91 10.36
CA ALA A 109 1.85 3.36 10.28
C ALA A 109 0.94 3.92 11.38
N LEU A 110 -0.14 3.22 11.75
CA LEU A 110 -1.01 3.63 12.86
C LEU A 110 -0.28 3.67 14.21
N VAL A 111 0.64 2.75 14.46
CA VAL A 111 1.50 2.76 15.66
C VAL A 111 2.37 4.02 15.68
N GLU A 112 3.00 4.37 14.56
CA GLU A 112 3.84 5.56 14.46
C GLU A 112 3.06 6.86 14.62
N ILE A 113 1.82 6.90 14.13
CA ILE A 113 0.92 8.06 14.20
C ILE A 113 0.25 8.17 15.59
N GLY A 114 0.20 7.07 16.37
CA GLY A 114 -0.44 7.02 17.68
C GLY A 114 -1.94 6.76 17.63
N ALA A 115 -2.43 6.09 16.59
CA ALA A 115 -3.82 5.71 16.36
C ALA A 115 -4.03 4.18 16.33
N ASP A 116 -3.12 3.42 16.91
CA ASP A 116 -3.12 1.96 16.94
C ASP A 116 -4.30 1.34 17.70
N ASP A 117 -4.92 2.10 18.60
CA ASP A 117 -6.17 1.71 19.28
C ASP A 117 -7.35 1.52 18.31
N LEU A 118 -7.25 2.04 17.09
CA LEU A 118 -8.23 1.89 16.01
C LEU A 118 -7.82 0.86 14.95
N SER A 119 -6.73 0.12 15.15
CA SER A 119 -6.14 -0.77 14.14
C SER A 119 -7.09 -1.84 13.59
N GLU A 120 -8.12 -2.24 14.35
CA GLU A 120 -9.12 -3.20 13.89
C GLU A 120 -10.12 -2.64 12.86
N LEU A 121 -10.07 -1.33 12.59
CA LEU A 121 -10.86 -0.72 11.51
C LEU A 121 -10.18 -0.86 10.13
N VAL A 122 -8.89 -1.22 10.09
CA VAL A 122 -8.20 -1.45 8.82
C VAL A 122 -8.89 -2.61 8.12
N HIS A 123 -9.23 -2.43 6.86
CA HIS A 123 -9.95 -3.40 6.02
C HIS A 123 -11.34 -3.80 6.55
N PHE A 124 -11.90 -3.08 7.51
CA PHE A 124 -13.19 -3.42 8.11
C PHE A 124 -14.33 -3.33 7.09
N CYS A 125 -15.11 -4.41 6.99
CA CYS A 125 -16.20 -4.58 6.01
C CYS A 125 -15.78 -4.51 4.53
N CYS A 126 -14.50 -4.71 4.22
CA CYS A 126 -14.01 -4.83 2.86
C CYS A 126 -13.67 -6.27 2.48
N THR A 127 -13.66 -6.54 1.18
CA THR A 127 -13.00 -7.70 0.59
C THR A 127 -11.84 -7.23 -0.29
N SER A 128 -10.99 -8.16 -0.74
CA SER A 128 -9.89 -7.81 -1.64
C SER A 128 -10.37 -7.10 -2.92
N GLU A 129 -11.56 -7.43 -3.43
CA GLU A 129 -12.11 -6.79 -4.63
C GLU A 129 -12.50 -5.32 -4.39
N ASP A 130 -12.94 -4.96 -3.19
CA ASP A 130 -13.23 -3.55 -2.87
C ASP A 130 -11.96 -2.69 -2.93
N ILE A 131 -10.80 -3.30 -2.71
CA ILE A 131 -9.49 -2.64 -2.68
C ILE A 131 -8.76 -2.75 -4.03
N ASN A 132 -9.02 -3.80 -4.82
CA ASN A 132 -8.35 -4.04 -6.10
C ASN A 132 -9.02 -3.37 -7.31
N ASN A 133 -10.23 -2.89 -7.17
CA ASN A 133 -11.02 -2.26 -8.24
C ASN A 133 -10.61 -0.77 -8.40
N LEU A 134 -9.35 -0.55 -8.81
CA LEU A 134 -8.70 0.77 -8.88
C LEU A 134 -8.45 1.22 -10.32
#